data_3ee172d8180a5d3a5cd337f9624f4124
#
_entry.id   3ee172d8180a5d3a5cd337f9624f4124
#
_cell.length_a   1.000
_cell.length_b   1.000
_cell.length_c   1.000
_cell.angle_alpha   90.00
_cell.angle_beta   90.00
_cell.angle_gamma   90.00
#
_symmetry.space_group_name_H-M   'P 1'
#
loop_
_entity.id
_entity.type
_entity.pdbx_description
1 polymer ?
#
loop_
_entity_poly.entity_id
_entity_poly.type
_entity_poly.pdbx_seq_one_letter_code
_entity_poly.pdbx_strand_id
1 'polypeptide(L)'
;IKGVETGKMRVEDAQGAPPTIPFWRGEAPARTADLSAEVARLRADLDHRLDPNVPAPPPSAPPVQWLKQECGLDQRGAEQAVQYILAGKSVLGTVPTQHTIVAERFFDESGGMQLVIHAPFGGRVNRAWGLALRKRFCVTFDFELQAAATDEGIVLSLGEKHSFPLETVFAFLNVKTLRDVLTQAVLQAPMFMTRWRWNASRALALLRFAGGKRVPPQIQRMRAEDLLAAVFPDAIACQDNFQGERTERQIPDHPLAQETIRDCLTEAMDIDGLAAVLNRIESGAIA
;
A
#
# COMPACT_ATOMS: atom_id res chain seq x y z
N ILE A 1 0.86 29.63 -9.91
CA ILE A 1 1.09 30.34 -8.63
C ILE A 1 2.43 31.07 -8.70
N LYS A 2 2.44 32.38 -8.58
CA LYS A 2 3.66 33.25 -8.57
C LYS A 2 4.31 33.33 -7.19
N GLY A 3 3.52 33.25 -6.12
CA GLY A 3 4.02 33.33 -4.76
C GLY A 3 2.93 33.13 -3.73
N VAL A 4 3.34 32.71 -2.54
CA VAL A 4 2.44 32.54 -1.39
C VAL A 4 2.98 33.40 -0.25
N GLU A 5 2.17 34.33 0.22
CA GLU A 5 2.41 35.19 1.38
C GLU A 5 1.39 34.83 2.48
N THR A 6 1.61 35.29 3.70
CA THR A 6 0.65 35.03 4.78
C THR A 6 -0.74 35.56 4.42
N GLY A 7 -1.72 34.68 4.25
CA GLY A 7 -3.10 35.00 3.90
C GLY A 7 -3.34 35.43 2.46
N LYS A 8 -2.33 35.39 1.57
CA LYS A 8 -2.46 35.73 0.16
C LYS A 8 -1.72 34.78 -0.74
N MET A 9 -2.36 34.39 -1.85
CA MET A 9 -1.75 33.63 -2.93
C MET A 9 -1.79 34.49 -4.21
N ARG A 10 -0.61 34.78 -4.75
CA ARG A 10 -0.51 35.50 -6.03
C ARG A 10 -0.54 34.49 -7.17
N VAL A 11 -1.46 34.66 -8.08
CA VAL A 11 -1.64 33.83 -9.27
C VAL A 11 -1.58 34.68 -10.52
N GLU A 12 -1.24 34.07 -11.63
CA GLU A 12 -1.36 34.64 -12.98
C GLU A 12 -1.98 33.62 -13.92
N ASP A 13 -2.47 34.09 -15.06
CA ASP A 13 -2.96 33.18 -16.10
C ASP A 13 -1.81 32.31 -16.63
N ALA A 14 -2.05 31.02 -16.70
CA ALA A 14 -1.06 30.05 -17.19
C ALA A 14 -0.87 30.09 -18.71
N GLN A 15 -1.70 30.83 -19.45
CA GLN A 15 -1.63 30.99 -20.90
C GLN A 15 -1.52 29.65 -21.67
N GLY A 16 -2.26 28.63 -21.19
CA GLY A 16 -2.24 27.32 -21.80
C GLY A 16 -1.04 26.42 -21.43
N ALA A 17 -0.18 26.88 -20.49
CA ALA A 17 0.90 26.00 -20.00
C ALA A 17 0.31 24.73 -19.38
N PRO A 18 0.92 23.55 -19.63
CA PRO A 18 0.44 22.31 -19.06
C PRO A 18 0.49 22.35 -17.53
N PRO A 19 -0.51 21.76 -16.84
CA PRO A 19 -0.52 21.74 -15.38
C PRO A 19 0.69 20.99 -14.85
N THR A 20 1.37 21.58 -13.86
CA THR A 20 2.38 20.85 -13.09
C THR A 20 1.67 19.97 -12.07
N ILE A 21 1.97 18.67 -12.06
CA ILE A 21 1.44 17.75 -11.06
C ILE A 21 2.04 18.14 -9.71
N PRO A 22 1.23 18.52 -8.71
CA PRO A 22 1.74 18.82 -7.38
C PRO A 22 2.33 17.55 -6.78
N PHE A 23 3.55 17.64 -6.30
CA PHE A 23 4.20 16.51 -5.64
C PHE A 23 3.75 16.46 -4.18
N TRP A 24 2.86 15.53 -3.86
CA TRP A 24 2.38 15.29 -2.51
C TRP A 24 3.23 14.24 -1.81
N ARG A 25 3.96 14.65 -0.78
CA ARG A 25 4.60 13.73 0.17
C ARG A 25 3.66 13.52 1.37
N GLY A 26 2.55 12.88 1.13
CA GLY A 26 1.56 12.57 2.14
C GLY A 26 1.02 11.17 1.97
N GLU A 27 0.42 10.63 3.02
CA GLU A 27 -0.34 9.39 2.94
C GLU A 27 -1.77 9.72 2.51
N ALA A 28 -2.18 9.20 1.36
CA ALA A 28 -3.59 9.25 0.99
C ALA A 28 -4.41 8.35 1.94
N PRO A 29 -5.63 8.73 2.32
CA PRO A 29 -6.52 7.84 3.05
C PRO A 29 -6.75 6.55 2.24
N ALA A 30 -6.53 5.40 2.87
CA ALA A 30 -6.92 4.12 2.33
C ALA A 30 -8.40 3.84 2.67
N ARG A 31 -9.04 2.94 1.92
CA ARG A 31 -10.35 2.41 2.33
C ARG A 31 -10.24 1.72 3.69
N THR A 32 -11.28 1.83 4.49
CA THR A 32 -11.37 1.04 5.73
C THR A 32 -11.45 -0.45 5.42
N ALA A 33 -11.13 -1.30 6.38
CA ALA A 33 -11.27 -2.75 6.26
C ALA A 33 -12.73 -3.13 5.95
N ASP A 34 -13.69 -2.48 6.62
CA ASP A 34 -15.13 -2.71 6.41
C ASP A 34 -15.55 -2.37 4.98
N LEU A 35 -15.15 -1.19 4.48
CA LEU A 35 -15.47 -0.80 3.10
C LEU A 35 -14.82 -1.74 2.07
N SER A 36 -13.59 -2.21 2.34
CA SER A 36 -12.92 -3.17 1.48
C SER A 36 -13.64 -4.52 1.48
N ALA A 37 -14.15 -4.96 2.64
CA ALA A 37 -14.95 -6.17 2.75
C ALA A 37 -16.28 -6.04 1.97
N GLU A 38 -16.97 -4.90 2.09
CA GLU A 38 -18.22 -4.65 1.37
C GLU A 38 -18.00 -4.62 -0.16
N VAL A 39 -16.93 -3.97 -0.63
CA VAL A 39 -16.59 -3.97 -2.07
C VAL A 39 -16.27 -5.39 -2.56
N ALA A 40 -15.54 -6.17 -1.77
CA ALA A 40 -15.25 -7.56 -2.12
C ALA A 40 -16.51 -8.44 -2.13
N ARG A 41 -17.43 -8.22 -1.18
CA ARG A 41 -18.74 -8.89 -1.13
C ARG A 41 -19.59 -8.53 -2.35
N LEU A 42 -19.66 -7.25 -2.70
CA LEU A 42 -20.37 -6.80 -3.90
C LEU A 42 -19.86 -7.50 -5.17
N ARG A 43 -18.54 -7.67 -5.30
CA ARG A 43 -17.92 -8.40 -6.41
C ARG A 43 -18.29 -9.87 -6.41
N ALA A 44 -18.27 -10.53 -5.26
CA ALA A 44 -18.68 -11.92 -5.12
C ALA A 44 -20.17 -12.11 -5.45
N ASP A 45 -21.02 -11.22 -4.93
CA ASP A 45 -22.46 -11.24 -5.19
C ASP A 45 -22.77 -11.02 -6.67
N LEU A 46 -22.02 -10.16 -7.34
CA LEU A 46 -22.15 -9.95 -8.77
C LEU A 46 -21.67 -11.17 -9.55
N ASP A 47 -20.53 -11.74 -9.17
CA ASP A 47 -19.96 -12.93 -9.82
C ASP A 47 -20.92 -14.12 -9.79
N HIS A 48 -21.59 -14.36 -8.67
CA HIS A 48 -22.62 -15.40 -8.55
C HIS A 48 -23.84 -15.21 -9.47
N ARG A 49 -24.07 -13.99 -9.96
CA ARG A 49 -25.18 -13.67 -10.86
C ARG A 49 -24.78 -13.63 -12.33
N LEU A 50 -23.47 -13.73 -12.60
CA LEU A 50 -22.95 -13.76 -13.96
C LEU A 50 -23.15 -15.15 -14.58
N ASP A 51 -23.67 -15.19 -15.81
CA ASP A 51 -23.64 -16.40 -16.62
C ASP A 51 -22.26 -16.45 -17.35
N PRO A 52 -21.44 -17.47 -17.10
CA PRO A 52 -20.13 -17.59 -17.73
C PRO A 52 -20.20 -17.75 -19.26
N ASN A 53 -21.37 -18.12 -19.80
CA ASN A 53 -21.55 -18.29 -21.23
C ASN A 53 -22.02 -16.99 -21.95
N VAL A 54 -22.28 -15.91 -21.20
CA VAL A 54 -22.77 -14.64 -21.76
C VAL A 54 -21.70 -13.56 -21.57
N PRO A 55 -20.85 -13.31 -22.60
CA PRO A 55 -19.72 -12.36 -22.46
C PRO A 55 -20.16 -10.90 -22.39
N ALA A 56 -21.36 -10.58 -22.84
CA ALA A 56 -21.93 -9.22 -22.77
C ALA A 56 -23.41 -9.31 -22.41
N PRO A 57 -23.76 -9.32 -21.12
CA PRO A 57 -25.16 -9.46 -20.70
C PRO A 57 -25.99 -8.26 -21.16
N PRO A 58 -27.24 -8.49 -21.62
CA PRO A 58 -28.12 -7.42 -22.08
C PRO A 58 -28.53 -6.50 -20.90
N PRO A 59 -29.04 -5.29 -21.21
CA PRO A 59 -29.51 -4.35 -20.18
C PRO A 59 -30.55 -4.91 -19.20
N SER A 60 -31.34 -5.91 -19.63
CA SER A 60 -32.31 -6.61 -18.81
C SER A 60 -31.75 -7.79 -18.01
N ALA A 61 -30.45 -8.08 -18.12
CA ALA A 61 -29.85 -9.21 -17.44
C ALA A 61 -29.94 -9.08 -15.91
N PRO A 62 -30.08 -10.20 -15.18
CA PRO A 62 -30.19 -10.21 -13.72
C PRO A 62 -29.10 -9.41 -12.99
N PRO A 63 -27.80 -9.51 -13.35
CA PRO A 63 -26.76 -8.75 -12.66
C PRO A 63 -26.91 -7.24 -12.84
N VAL A 64 -27.33 -6.77 -14.03
CA VAL A 64 -27.55 -5.33 -14.29
C VAL A 64 -28.74 -4.83 -13.48
N GLN A 65 -29.86 -5.57 -13.48
CA GLN A 65 -31.03 -5.20 -12.71
C GLN A 65 -30.80 -5.22 -11.21
N TRP A 66 -30.04 -6.20 -10.72
CA TRP A 66 -29.66 -6.26 -9.32
C TRP A 66 -28.85 -5.04 -8.88
N LEU A 67 -27.83 -4.62 -9.64
CA LEU A 67 -27.04 -3.42 -9.35
C LEU A 67 -27.89 -2.14 -9.34
N LYS A 68 -28.89 -2.04 -10.21
CA LYS A 68 -29.82 -0.90 -10.20
C LYS A 68 -30.67 -0.87 -8.94
N GLN A 69 -31.16 -2.01 -8.49
CA GLN A 69 -32.06 -2.12 -7.33
C GLN A 69 -31.30 -2.00 -6.02
N GLU A 70 -30.16 -2.70 -5.88
CA GLU A 70 -29.41 -2.77 -4.64
C GLU A 70 -28.48 -1.57 -4.44
N CYS A 71 -27.81 -1.12 -5.51
CA CYS A 71 -26.82 -0.06 -5.44
C CYS A 71 -27.34 1.30 -5.93
N GLY A 72 -28.56 1.38 -6.44
CA GLY A 72 -29.12 2.62 -6.98
C GLY A 72 -28.41 3.15 -8.23
N LEU A 73 -27.68 2.29 -8.96
CA LEU A 73 -26.98 2.69 -10.17
C LEU A 73 -27.95 2.98 -11.31
N ASP A 74 -27.59 3.91 -12.18
CA ASP A 74 -28.28 4.05 -13.46
C ASP A 74 -27.95 2.88 -14.40
N GLN A 75 -28.62 2.82 -15.53
CA GLN A 75 -28.47 1.73 -16.50
C GLN A 75 -27.01 1.59 -16.98
N ARG A 76 -26.37 2.72 -17.32
CA ARG A 76 -25.00 2.73 -17.86
C ARG A 76 -23.97 2.36 -16.82
N GLY A 77 -24.12 2.87 -15.59
CA GLY A 77 -23.24 2.53 -14.47
C GLY A 77 -23.29 1.05 -14.12
N ALA A 78 -24.51 0.46 -14.10
CA ALA A 78 -24.67 -0.97 -13.85
C ALA A 78 -24.04 -1.83 -14.96
N GLU A 79 -24.25 -1.46 -16.23
CA GLU A 79 -23.62 -2.16 -17.37
C GLU A 79 -22.08 -2.10 -17.32
N GLN A 80 -21.50 -0.92 -17.03
CA GLN A 80 -20.07 -0.77 -16.91
C GLN A 80 -19.48 -1.60 -15.77
N ALA A 81 -20.14 -1.64 -14.62
CA ALA A 81 -19.71 -2.44 -13.47
C ALA A 81 -19.71 -3.95 -13.82
N VAL A 82 -20.76 -4.43 -14.49
CA VAL A 82 -20.83 -5.82 -14.96
C VAL A 82 -19.72 -6.13 -15.96
N GLN A 83 -19.51 -5.25 -16.95
CA GLN A 83 -18.46 -5.43 -17.95
C GLN A 83 -17.06 -5.43 -17.32
N TYR A 84 -16.81 -4.59 -16.34
CA TYR A 84 -15.53 -4.55 -15.62
C TYR A 84 -15.23 -5.88 -14.91
N ILE A 85 -16.21 -6.43 -14.18
CA ILE A 85 -16.04 -7.72 -13.48
C ILE A 85 -15.87 -8.87 -14.49
N LEU A 86 -16.64 -8.89 -15.56
CA LEU A 86 -16.51 -9.90 -16.62
C LEU A 86 -15.14 -9.86 -17.30
N ALA A 87 -14.66 -8.67 -17.64
CA ALA A 87 -13.34 -8.50 -18.25
C ALA A 87 -12.22 -9.00 -17.32
N GLY A 88 -12.27 -8.64 -16.02
CA GLY A 88 -11.33 -9.15 -15.03
C GLY A 88 -11.40 -10.68 -14.90
N LYS A 89 -12.60 -11.24 -14.77
CA LYS A 89 -12.80 -12.70 -14.69
C LYS A 89 -12.30 -13.45 -15.91
N SER A 90 -12.49 -12.89 -17.11
CA SER A 90 -12.03 -13.52 -18.36
C SER A 90 -10.51 -13.66 -18.45
N VAL A 91 -9.76 -12.73 -17.82
CA VAL A 91 -8.29 -12.73 -17.79
C VAL A 91 -7.77 -13.57 -16.62
N LEU A 92 -8.32 -13.39 -15.43
CA LEU A 92 -7.81 -14.01 -14.19
C LEU A 92 -8.41 -15.41 -13.96
N GLY A 93 -9.46 -15.80 -14.69
CA GLY A 93 -10.19 -17.05 -14.48
C GLY A 93 -11.17 -17.03 -13.31
N THR A 94 -11.02 -16.10 -12.38
CA THR A 94 -11.89 -15.92 -11.21
C THR A 94 -11.97 -14.43 -10.82
N VAL A 95 -12.89 -14.11 -9.92
CA VAL A 95 -13.01 -12.75 -9.35
C VAL A 95 -12.30 -12.71 -8.00
N PRO A 96 -11.27 -11.87 -7.82
CA PRO A 96 -10.62 -11.71 -6.52
C PRO A 96 -11.60 -11.17 -5.48
N THR A 97 -11.65 -11.87 -4.33
CA THR A 97 -12.49 -11.53 -3.18
C THR A 97 -11.69 -11.68 -1.90
N GLN A 98 -12.34 -11.50 -0.73
CA GLN A 98 -11.67 -11.82 0.54
C GLN A 98 -11.61 -13.33 0.85
N HIS A 99 -12.11 -14.18 -0.03
CA HIS A 99 -12.03 -15.65 0.05
C HIS A 99 -11.19 -16.26 -1.08
N THR A 100 -10.87 -15.47 -2.09
CA THR A 100 -10.10 -15.91 -3.25
C THR A 100 -9.07 -14.84 -3.61
N ILE A 101 -7.80 -15.17 -3.46
CA ILE A 101 -6.66 -14.32 -3.84
C ILE A 101 -6.09 -14.86 -5.15
N VAL A 102 -5.74 -13.97 -6.06
CA VAL A 102 -5.11 -14.36 -7.32
C VAL A 102 -3.71 -13.79 -7.38
N ALA A 103 -2.74 -14.64 -7.59
CA ALA A 103 -1.37 -14.22 -7.91
C ALA A 103 -1.10 -14.45 -9.39
N GLU A 104 -0.65 -13.42 -10.09
CA GLU A 104 -0.24 -13.51 -11.48
C GLU A 104 1.17 -12.99 -11.68
N ARG A 105 1.84 -13.50 -12.70
CA ARG A 105 3.18 -13.08 -13.08
C ARG A 105 3.22 -12.86 -14.59
N PHE A 106 3.76 -11.71 -14.97
CA PHE A 106 3.93 -11.37 -16.39
C PHE A 106 5.20 -10.55 -16.59
N PHE A 107 5.60 -10.38 -17.85
CA PHE A 107 6.67 -9.47 -18.24
C PHE A 107 6.06 -8.20 -18.82
N ASP A 108 6.51 -7.06 -18.32
CA ASP A 108 6.10 -5.76 -18.86
C ASP A 108 6.79 -5.47 -20.22
N GLU A 109 6.44 -4.34 -20.82
CA GLU A 109 6.98 -3.93 -22.13
C GLU A 109 8.51 -3.73 -22.13
N SER A 110 9.11 -3.49 -20.95
CA SER A 110 10.56 -3.35 -20.79
C SER A 110 11.28 -4.69 -20.56
N GLY A 111 10.54 -5.79 -20.47
CA GLY A 111 11.06 -7.13 -20.15
C GLY A 111 11.22 -7.37 -18.64
N GLY A 112 10.79 -6.43 -17.79
CA GLY A 112 10.80 -6.58 -16.34
C GLY A 112 9.70 -7.54 -15.86
N MET A 113 10.06 -8.48 -14.98
CA MET A 113 9.09 -9.40 -14.40
C MET A 113 8.29 -8.72 -13.31
N GLN A 114 6.96 -8.77 -13.44
CA GLN A 114 6.00 -8.24 -12.49
C GLN A 114 5.23 -9.39 -11.82
N LEU A 115 5.11 -9.32 -10.50
CA LEU A 115 4.24 -10.18 -9.71
C LEU A 115 3.13 -9.32 -9.14
N VAL A 116 1.89 -9.66 -9.44
CA VAL A 116 0.70 -9.00 -8.91
C VAL A 116 -0.06 -9.98 -8.02
N ILE A 117 -0.42 -9.52 -6.82
CA ILE A 117 -1.30 -10.25 -5.91
C ILE A 117 -2.59 -9.45 -5.81
N HIS A 118 -3.65 -9.95 -6.42
CA HIS A 118 -5.00 -9.39 -6.32
C HIS A 118 -5.61 -9.79 -4.98
N ALA A 119 -5.62 -8.84 -4.04
CA ALA A 119 -5.98 -9.05 -2.65
C ALA A 119 -6.80 -7.86 -2.13
N PRO A 120 -8.13 -7.87 -2.21
CA PRO A 120 -8.98 -6.73 -1.89
C PRO A 120 -9.21 -6.56 -0.38
N PHE A 121 -8.10 -6.50 0.40
CA PHE A 121 -8.14 -6.33 1.86
C PHE A 121 -7.99 -4.88 2.31
N GLY A 122 -7.77 -3.94 1.38
CA GLY A 122 -7.53 -2.54 1.66
C GLY A 122 -6.05 -2.16 1.74
N GLY A 123 -5.78 -0.89 1.47
CA GLY A 123 -4.41 -0.40 1.27
C GLY A 123 -3.50 -0.53 2.48
N ARG A 124 -4.03 -0.51 3.70
CA ARG A 124 -3.22 -0.66 4.92
C ARG A 124 -2.71 -2.09 5.12
N VAL A 125 -3.57 -3.09 4.88
CA VAL A 125 -3.19 -4.52 4.91
C VAL A 125 -2.22 -4.81 3.76
N ASN A 126 -2.56 -4.39 2.55
CA ASN A 126 -1.76 -4.66 1.36
C ASN A 126 -0.39 -3.98 1.41
N ARG A 127 -0.29 -2.78 2.00
CA ARG A 127 0.99 -2.09 2.25
C ARG A 127 1.88 -2.86 3.22
N ALA A 128 1.31 -3.37 4.31
CA ALA A 128 2.03 -4.22 5.25
C ALA A 128 2.53 -5.50 4.56
N TRP A 129 1.66 -6.15 3.79
CA TRP A 129 2.00 -7.37 3.08
C TRP A 129 3.09 -7.16 2.02
N GLY A 130 2.93 -6.13 1.18
CA GLY A 130 3.92 -5.77 0.15
C GLY A 130 5.30 -5.43 0.75
N LEU A 131 5.33 -4.67 1.85
CA LEU A 131 6.58 -4.33 2.53
C LEU A 131 7.25 -5.55 3.16
N ALA A 132 6.47 -6.44 3.79
CA ALA A 132 6.99 -7.68 4.37
C ALA A 132 7.52 -8.64 3.29
N LEU A 133 6.78 -8.81 2.18
CA LEU A 133 7.25 -9.60 1.03
C LEU A 133 8.54 -9.03 0.47
N ARG A 134 8.59 -7.70 0.22
CA ARG A 134 9.81 -7.03 -0.24
C ARG A 134 11.01 -7.38 0.64
N LYS A 135 10.88 -7.27 1.97
CA LYS A 135 11.96 -7.60 2.90
C LYS A 135 12.37 -9.06 2.81
N ARG A 136 11.41 -9.98 2.73
CA ARG A 136 11.69 -11.43 2.63
C ARG A 136 12.36 -11.77 1.30
N PHE A 137 11.89 -11.23 0.19
CA PHE A 137 12.51 -11.42 -1.12
C PHE A 137 13.96 -10.90 -1.15
N CYS A 138 14.20 -9.68 -0.64
CA CYS A 138 15.55 -9.12 -0.56
C CYS A 138 16.50 -10.01 0.26
N VAL A 139 16.02 -10.56 1.39
CA VAL A 139 16.84 -11.44 2.24
C VAL A 139 17.05 -12.82 1.59
N THR A 140 16.03 -13.36 0.92
CA THR A 140 16.08 -14.73 0.36
C THR A 140 16.89 -14.78 -0.93
N PHE A 141 16.74 -13.79 -1.79
CA PHE A 141 17.29 -13.81 -3.17
C PHE A 141 18.42 -12.83 -3.40
N ASP A 142 18.77 -12.02 -2.42
CA ASP A 142 19.86 -11.03 -2.46
C ASP A 142 19.74 -10.03 -3.63
N PHE A 143 18.51 -9.56 -3.89
CA PHE A 143 18.26 -8.51 -4.88
C PHE A 143 17.26 -7.48 -4.35
N GLU A 144 17.39 -6.26 -4.85
CA GLU A 144 16.48 -5.18 -4.54
C GLU A 144 15.26 -5.23 -5.46
N LEU A 145 14.07 -5.09 -4.88
CA LEU A 145 12.81 -5.02 -5.61
C LEU A 145 11.96 -3.84 -5.15
N GLN A 146 11.10 -3.39 -6.04
CA GLN A 146 10.11 -2.38 -5.72
C GLN A 146 8.77 -3.04 -5.41
N ALA A 147 8.09 -2.49 -4.40
CA ALA A 147 6.76 -2.93 -4.01
C ALA A 147 5.81 -1.73 -3.99
N ALA A 148 4.66 -1.87 -4.62
CA ALA A 148 3.57 -0.92 -4.55
C ALA A 148 2.31 -1.64 -4.08
N ALA A 149 1.47 -0.95 -3.31
CA ALA A 149 0.23 -1.49 -2.79
C ALA A 149 -0.93 -0.50 -2.97
N THR A 150 -2.09 -1.06 -3.31
CA THR A 150 -3.37 -0.35 -3.40
C THR A 150 -4.40 -1.02 -2.51
N ASP A 151 -5.63 -0.51 -2.48
CA ASP A 151 -6.72 -1.18 -1.78
C ASP A 151 -7.08 -2.56 -2.37
N GLU A 152 -6.73 -2.80 -3.64
CA GLU A 152 -7.10 -3.99 -4.40
C GLU A 152 -6.01 -5.05 -4.49
N GLY A 153 -4.76 -4.70 -4.18
CA GLY A 153 -3.66 -5.65 -4.33
C GLY A 153 -2.27 -5.04 -4.20
N ILE A 154 -1.30 -5.87 -4.52
CA ILE A 154 0.12 -5.61 -4.37
C ILE A 154 0.81 -5.89 -5.70
N VAL A 155 1.73 -5.02 -6.10
CA VAL A 155 2.61 -5.21 -7.26
C VAL A 155 4.05 -5.27 -6.76
N LEU A 156 4.77 -6.32 -7.15
CA LEU A 156 6.19 -6.48 -6.90
C LEU A 156 6.94 -6.51 -8.24
N SER A 157 7.86 -5.56 -8.44
CA SER A 157 8.72 -5.53 -9.62
C SER A 157 10.02 -6.27 -9.32
N LEU A 158 10.22 -7.43 -9.98
CA LEU A 158 11.24 -8.41 -9.63
C LEU A 158 12.50 -8.35 -10.53
N GLY A 159 12.51 -7.51 -11.59
CA GLY A 159 13.60 -7.48 -12.56
C GLY A 159 13.69 -8.74 -13.43
N GLU A 160 14.77 -8.86 -14.21
CA GLU A 160 14.82 -9.81 -15.34
C GLU A 160 15.14 -11.30 -15.01
N LYS A 161 15.57 -11.64 -13.78
CA LYS A 161 16.32 -12.92 -13.58
C LYS A 161 15.78 -13.87 -12.50
N HIS A 162 14.62 -13.64 -11.92
CA HIS A 162 14.19 -14.48 -10.79
C HIS A 162 12.99 -15.35 -11.14
N SER A 163 13.20 -16.64 -11.26
CA SER A 163 12.14 -17.63 -11.44
C SER A 163 11.95 -18.45 -10.16
N PHE A 164 10.73 -18.47 -9.67
CA PHE A 164 10.29 -19.31 -8.54
C PHE A 164 8.85 -19.78 -8.81
N PRO A 165 8.42 -20.89 -8.22
CA PRO A 165 7.03 -21.33 -8.31
C PRO A 165 6.10 -20.27 -7.69
N LEU A 166 5.06 -19.87 -8.42
CA LEU A 166 4.21 -18.71 -8.04
C LEU A 166 3.51 -18.92 -6.69
N GLU A 167 3.09 -20.16 -6.43
CA GLU A 167 2.44 -20.60 -5.18
C GLU A 167 3.32 -20.39 -3.96
N THR A 168 4.65 -20.40 -4.11
CA THR A 168 5.57 -20.21 -2.98
C THR A 168 5.52 -18.82 -2.38
N VAL A 169 4.96 -17.84 -3.11
CA VAL A 169 4.85 -16.46 -2.62
C VAL A 169 4.07 -16.38 -1.30
N PHE A 170 3.07 -17.22 -1.14
CA PHE A 170 2.24 -17.27 0.07
C PHE A 170 2.96 -17.91 1.25
N ALA A 171 4.01 -18.68 1.03
CA ALA A 171 4.81 -19.33 2.07
C ALA A 171 5.96 -18.43 2.61
N PHE A 172 6.25 -17.29 1.97
CA PHE A 172 7.34 -16.40 2.40
C PHE A 172 7.07 -15.69 3.72
N LEU A 173 5.83 -15.58 4.14
CA LEU A 173 5.43 -14.93 5.38
C LEU A 173 4.65 -15.90 6.26
N ASN A 174 4.91 -15.86 7.56
CA ASN A 174 4.06 -16.48 8.56
C ASN A 174 3.80 -15.50 9.71
N VAL A 175 2.73 -15.75 10.45
CA VAL A 175 2.28 -14.86 11.52
C VAL A 175 3.30 -14.71 12.63
N LYS A 176 4.08 -15.78 12.94
CA LYS A 176 5.04 -15.79 14.06
C LYS A 176 6.19 -14.81 13.86
N THR A 177 6.65 -14.62 12.62
CA THR A 177 7.77 -13.75 12.30
C THR A 177 7.34 -12.40 11.68
N LEU A 178 6.05 -12.22 11.43
CA LEU A 178 5.52 -11.07 10.71
C LEU A 178 5.93 -9.74 11.36
N ARG A 179 5.79 -9.63 12.69
CA ARG A 179 6.08 -8.39 13.42
C ARG A 179 7.56 -8.03 13.30
N ASP A 180 8.45 -8.98 13.47
CA ASP A 180 9.90 -8.74 13.39
C ASP A 180 10.30 -8.34 11.96
N VAL A 181 9.80 -9.07 10.97
CA VAL A 181 10.03 -8.74 9.55
C VAL A 181 9.56 -7.34 9.20
N LEU A 182 8.34 -6.97 9.60
CA LEU A 182 7.80 -5.64 9.32
C LEU A 182 8.53 -4.54 10.10
N THR A 183 8.89 -4.78 11.35
CA THR A 183 9.65 -3.83 12.15
C THR A 183 10.99 -3.49 11.48
N GLN A 184 11.72 -4.50 11.00
CA GLN A 184 12.97 -4.27 10.27
C GLN A 184 12.74 -3.64 8.88
N ALA A 185 11.65 -3.98 8.20
CA ALA A 185 11.32 -3.43 6.90
C ALA A 185 10.94 -1.94 6.95
N VAL A 186 10.23 -1.54 7.99
CA VAL A 186 9.78 -0.15 8.21
C VAL A 186 10.95 0.81 8.32
N LEU A 187 12.05 0.41 8.96
CA LEU A 187 13.24 1.27 9.15
C LEU A 187 13.85 1.75 7.82
N GLN A 188 13.65 0.98 6.74
CA GLN A 188 14.11 1.31 5.39
C GLN A 188 13.03 2.01 4.54
N ALA A 189 11.82 2.13 5.05
CA ALA A 189 10.70 2.69 4.30
C ALA A 189 10.59 4.22 4.51
N PRO A 190 10.29 5.01 3.46
CA PRO A 190 10.12 6.45 3.57
C PRO A 190 9.06 6.90 4.58
N MET A 191 8.09 6.02 4.89
CA MET A 191 7.06 6.30 5.88
C MET A 191 7.63 6.47 7.29
N PHE A 192 8.74 5.79 7.63
CA PHE A 192 9.36 5.90 8.95
C PHE A 192 9.79 7.34 9.24
N MET A 193 10.52 7.98 8.32
CA MET A 193 10.95 9.38 8.47
C MET A 193 9.79 10.35 8.57
N THR A 194 8.73 10.10 7.83
CA THR A 194 7.51 10.93 7.89
C THR A 194 6.83 10.82 9.26
N ARG A 195 6.65 9.60 9.76
CA ARG A 195 6.05 9.32 11.07
C ARG A 195 6.92 9.79 12.22
N TRP A 196 8.24 9.59 12.11
CA TRP A 196 9.21 10.12 13.08
C TRP A 196 9.05 11.63 13.28
N ARG A 197 9.05 12.40 12.18
CA ARG A 197 8.87 13.85 12.24
C ARG A 197 7.52 14.23 12.87
N TRP A 198 6.46 13.51 12.57
CA TRP A 198 5.15 13.78 13.16
C TRP A 198 5.13 13.49 14.64
N ASN A 199 5.71 12.37 15.07
CA ASN A 199 5.79 12.01 16.48
C ASN A 199 6.69 12.96 17.28
N ALA A 200 7.84 13.31 16.74
CA ALA A 200 8.71 14.31 17.34
C ALA A 200 8.04 15.69 17.45
N SER A 201 7.21 16.06 16.49
CA SER A 201 6.43 17.30 16.57
C SER A 201 5.26 17.22 17.56
N ARG A 202 4.58 16.09 17.65
CA ARG A 202 3.51 15.85 18.66
C ARG A 202 4.07 15.82 20.08
N ALA A 203 5.24 15.23 20.25
CA ALA A 203 5.96 15.18 21.53
C ALA A 203 6.64 16.51 21.91
N LEU A 204 6.46 17.58 21.10
CA LEU A 204 7.10 18.88 21.27
C LEU A 204 8.64 18.85 21.26
N ALA A 205 9.25 17.75 20.83
CA ALA A 205 10.69 17.65 20.61
C ALA A 205 11.14 18.51 19.40
N LEU A 206 10.21 18.75 18.45
CA LEU A 206 10.40 19.66 17.34
C LEU A 206 9.35 20.76 17.38
N LEU A 207 9.82 22.00 17.49
CA LEU A 207 8.91 23.15 17.54
C LEU A 207 8.45 23.54 16.13
N ARG A 208 7.13 23.68 15.94
CA ARG A 208 6.52 24.20 14.71
C ARG A 208 6.58 25.73 14.61
N PHE A 209 6.73 26.37 15.76
CA PHE A 209 6.84 27.82 15.89
C PHE A 209 8.03 28.17 16.80
N ALA A 210 8.79 29.18 16.46
CA ALA A 210 9.88 29.73 17.26
C ALA A 210 9.87 31.26 17.12
N GLY A 211 9.93 31.96 18.26
CA GLY A 211 9.89 33.43 18.27
C GLY A 211 8.63 34.03 17.57
N GLY A 212 7.48 33.39 17.73
CA GLY A 212 6.21 33.83 17.10
C GLY A 212 6.08 33.57 15.60
N LYS A 213 7.11 32.98 14.96
CA LYS A 213 7.11 32.66 13.53
C LYS A 213 7.07 31.16 13.30
N ARG A 214 6.39 30.74 12.22
CA ARG A 214 6.38 29.34 11.81
C ARG A 214 7.76 28.91 11.34
N VAL A 215 8.28 27.80 11.88
CA VAL A 215 9.52 27.20 11.40
C VAL A 215 9.31 26.63 10.01
N PRO A 216 10.15 26.99 9.01
CA PRO A 216 10.02 26.46 7.65
C PRO A 216 10.02 24.94 7.61
N PRO A 217 9.21 24.29 6.75
CA PRO A 217 9.12 22.82 6.67
C PRO A 217 10.46 22.13 6.41
N GLN A 218 11.35 22.78 5.67
CA GLN A 218 12.69 22.26 5.39
C GLN A 218 13.55 22.17 6.64
N ILE A 219 13.50 23.22 7.47
CA ILE A 219 14.22 23.24 8.76
C ILE A 219 13.63 22.22 9.73
N GLN A 220 12.30 22.03 9.73
CA GLN A 220 11.67 20.99 10.54
C GLN A 220 12.12 19.58 10.12
N ARG A 221 12.31 19.32 8.81
CA ARG A 221 12.83 18.03 8.31
C ARG A 221 14.27 17.80 8.77
N MET A 222 15.13 18.79 8.53
CA MET A 222 16.54 18.72 8.95
C MET A 222 16.68 18.44 10.45
N ARG A 223 15.94 19.18 11.30
CA ARG A 223 15.95 18.94 12.75
C ARG A 223 15.38 17.58 13.14
N ALA A 224 14.42 17.04 12.37
CA ALA A 224 13.92 15.69 12.62
C ALA A 224 14.97 14.63 12.28
N GLU A 225 15.75 14.83 11.22
CA GLU A 225 16.87 13.96 10.84
C GLU A 225 18.00 14.04 11.87
N ASP A 226 18.38 15.24 12.33
CA ASP A 226 19.35 15.43 13.38
C ASP A 226 18.95 14.72 14.70
N LEU A 227 17.67 14.86 15.07
CA LEU A 227 17.13 14.17 16.24
C LEU A 227 17.15 12.65 16.08
N LEU A 228 16.82 12.15 14.88
CA LEU A 228 16.89 10.72 14.60
C LEU A 228 18.33 10.21 14.67
N ALA A 229 19.29 10.96 14.12
CA ALA A 229 20.71 10.62 14.19
C ALA A 229 21.21 10.49 15.63
N ALA A 230 20.72 11.35 16.51
CA ALA A 230 21.08 11.32 17.93
C ALA A 230 20.41 10.17 18.70
N VAL A 231 19.17 9.83 18.38
CA VAL A 231 18.36 8.82 19.11
C VAL A 231 18.54 7.43 18.52
N PHE A 232 18.59 7.32 17.19
CA PHE A 232 18.61 6.06 16.47
C PHE A 232 19.50 6.15 15.21
N PRO A 233 20.84 6.23 15.38
CA PRO A 233 21.78 6.40 14.27
C PRO A 233 21.68 5.27 13.23
N ASP A 234 21.41 4.04 13.66
CA ASP A 234 21.26 2.90 12.76
C ASP A 234 20.09 3.04 11.77
N ALA A 235 19.05 3.80 12.10
CA ALA A 235 17.95 4.06 11.19
C ALA A 235 18.34 4.96 10.01
N ILE A 236 19.31 5.90 10.22
CA ILE A 236 19.86 6.73 9.14
C ILE A 236 20.81 5.91 8.26
N ALA A 237 21.68 5.13 8.85
CA ALA A 237 22.59 4.25 8.12
C ALA A 237 21.86 3.24 7.24
N CYS A 238 20.59 2.89 7.58
CA CYS A 238 19.72 2.07 6.73
C CYS A 238 19.31 2.73 5.43
N GLN A 239 19.20 4.05 5.42
CA GLN A 239 18.74 4.79 4.23
C GLN A 239 19.86 5.04 3.23
N ASP A 240 21.09 5.11 3.72
CA ASP A 240 22.29 5.39 2.91
C ASP A 240 22.96 4.12 2.37
N ASN A 241 22.82 2.98 3.05
CA ASN A 241 23.43 1.70 2.66
C ASN A 241 22.38 0.72 2.11
N PHE A 242 22.11 0.79 0.82
CA PHE A 242 21.31 -0.19 0.10
C PHE A 242 22.01 -1.54 -0.11
N GLN A 243 23.28 -1.67 0.23
CA GLN A 243 24.07 -2.89 0.04
C GLN A 243 24.16 -3.72 1.32
N GLY A 244 23.32 -4.75 1.40
CA GLY A 244 23.77 -6.08 1.78
C GLY A 244 23.98 -6.41 3.26
N GLU A 245 23.74 -5.56 4.24
CA GLU A 245 23.84 -6.02 5.63
C GLU A 245 22.54 -6.67 6.12
N ARG A 246 22.62 -8.01 6.24
CA ARG A 246 21.55 -8.90 6.78
C ARG A 246 21.37 -8.77 8.30
N THR A 247 22.03 -7.81 8.95
CA THR A 247 22.04 -7.68 10.41
C THR A 247 20.72 -7.08 10.87
N GLU A 248 20.03 -7.75 11.76
CA GLU A 248 18.86 -7.20 12.46
C GLU A 248 19.34 -5.99 13.30
N ARG A 249 18.66 -4.87 13.12
CA ARG A 249 19.00 -3.65 13.83
C ARG A 249 18.32 -3.60 15.18
N GLN A 250 19.10 -3.26 16.19
CA GLN A 250 18.57 -3.09 17.54
C GLN A 250 17.80 -1.77 17.62
N ILE A 251 16.55 -1.86 18.03
CA ILE A 251 15.70 -0.69 18.24
C ILE A 251 16.04 -0.13 19.61
N PRO A 252 16.38 1.18 19.70
CA PRO A 252 16.70 1.78 20.97
C PRO A 252 15.46 1.80 21.89
N ASP A 253 15.72 1.66 23.18
CA ASP A 253 14.68 1.84 24.22
C ASP A 253 14.41 3.34 24.40
N HIS A 254 13.75 3.92 23.40
CA HIS A 254 13.41 5.33 23.35
C HIS A 254 11.94 5.51 22.90
N PRO A 255 11.13 6.29 23.65
CA PRO A 255 9.68 6.43 23.38
C PRO A 255 9.36 6.86 21.95
N LEU A 256 10.11 7.80 21.37
CA LEU A 256 9.87 8.26 20.00
C LEU A 256 10.15 7.17 18.97
N ALA A 257 11.17 6.32 19.17
CA ALA A 257 11.48 5.23 18.24
C ALA A 257 10.37 4.16 18.28
N GLN A 258 10.00 3.74 19.48
CA GLN A 258 8.94 2.76 19.71
C GLN A 258 7.59 3.24 19.18
N GLU A 259 7.22 4.49 19.48
CA GLU A 259 5.97 5.10 18.99
C GLU A 259 5.96 5.22 17.47
N THR A 260 7.09 5.58 16.86
CA THR A 260 7.17 5.69 15.40
C THR A 260 6.99 4.34 14.71
N ILE A 261 7.63 3.29 15.24
CA ILE A 261 7.44 1.93 14.74
C ILE A 261 5.97 1.50 14.92
N ARG A 262 5.40 1.71 16.10
CA ARG A 262 3.99 1.41 16.36
C ARG A 262 3.07 2.11 15.38
N ASP A 263 3.23 3.42 15.18
CA ASP A 263 2.48 4.22 14.22
C ASP A 263 2.59 3.66 12.79
N CYS A 264 3.78 3.24 12.38
CA CYS A 264 3.98 2.64 11.07
C CYS A 264 3.21 1.32 10.94
N LEU A 265 3.27 0.47 11.95
CA LEU A 265 2.65 -0.87 11.93
C LEU A 265 1.13 -0.84 12.06
N THR A 266 0.58 0.12 12.83
CA THR A 266 -0.86 0.13 13.20
C THR A 266 -1.66 1.25 12.56
N GLU A 267 -1.03 2.40 12.23
CA GLU A 267 -1.72 3.55 11.63
C GLU A 267 -1.50 3.63 10.11
N ALA A 268 -0.22 3.58 9.66
CA ALA A 268 0.09 3.58 8.23
C ALA A 268 -0.21 2.25 7.56
N MET A 269 -0.06 1.18 8.32
CA MET A 269 -0.36 -0.20 7.96
C MET A 269 -1.37 -0.79 8.94
N ASP A 270 -1.81 -2.02 8.67
CA ASP A 270 -2.65 -2.81 9.55
C ASP A 270 -2.02 -4.20 9.71
N ILE A 271 -1.10 -4.30 10.68
CA ILE A 271 -0.38 -5.55 10.94
C ILE A 271 -1.31 -6.64 11.47
N ASP A 272 -2.32 -6.28 12.28
CA ASP A 272 -3.24 -7.24 12.87
C ASP A 272 -4.20 -7.78 11.80
N GLY A 273 -4.68 -6.91 10.90
CA GLY A 273 -5.43 -7.31 9.72
C GLY A 273 -4.64 -8.24 8.81
N LEU A 274 -3.35 -7.95 8.57
CA LEU A 274 -2.50 -8.85 7.80
C LEU A 274 -2.29 -10.20 8.49
N ALA A 275 -2.06 -10.21 9.80
CA ALA A 275 -1.94 -11.46 10.57
C ALA A 275 -3.21 -12.32 10.46
N ALA A 276 -4.39 -11.70 10.50
CA ALA A 276 -5.66 -12.40 10.30
C ALA A 276 -5.77 -12.99 8.88
N VAL A 277 -5.34 -12.26 7.85
CA VAL A 277 -5.31 -12.75 6.46
C VAL A 277 -4.36 -13.95 6.33
N LEU A 278 -3.14 -13.85 6.86
CA LEU A 278 -2.16 -14.96 6.80
C LEU A 278 -2.67 -16.23 7.52
N ASN A 279 -3.29 -16.10 8.69
CA ASN A 279 -3.92 -17.22 9.39
C ASN A 279 -5.03 -17.88 8.55
N ARG A 280 -5.82 -17.09 7.82
CA ARG A 280 -6.87 -17.62 6.94
C ARG A 280 -6.29 -18.33 5.72
N ILE A 281 -5.15 -17.87 5.19
CA ILE A 281 -4.42 -18.57 4.13
C ILE A 281 -3.85 -19.89 4.66
N GLU A 282 -3.17 -19.87 5.80
CA GLU A 282 -2.59 -21.08 6.42
C GLU A 282 -3.66 -22.14 6.76
N SER A 283 -4.86 -21.72 7.15
CA SER A 283 -5.99 -22.62 7.45
C SER A 283 -6.77 -23.11 6.22
N GLY A 284 -6.46 -22.61 5.03
CA GLY A 284 -7.22 -22.88 3.80
C GLY A 284 -8.58 -22.20 3.72
N ALA A 285 -8.86 -21.20 4.56
CA ALA A 285 -10.09 -20.41 4.50
C ALA A 285 -10.07 -19.33 3.40
N ILE A 286 -8.91 -19.14 2.79
CA ILE A 286 -8.70 -18.32 1.57
C ILE A 286 -8.01 -19.23 0.55
N ALA A 287 -8.59 -19.27 -0.66
CA ALA A 287 -8.05 -19.99 -1.80
C ALA A 287 -7.17 -19.09 -2.68
#